data_751e7e6960fc13a98ba3190ad14328e8
#
_entry.id   751e7e6960fc13a98ba3190ad14328e8
#
_cell.length_a   1.000
_cell.length_b   1.000
_cell.length_c   1.000
_cell.angle_alpha   90.00
_cell.angle_beta   90.00
_cell.angle_gamma   90.00
#
_symmetry.space_group_name_H-M   'P 1'
#
loop_
_entity.id
_entity.type
_entity.pdbx_description
1 polymer ?
#
loop_
_entity_poly.entity_id
_entity_poly.type
_entity_poly.pdbx_seq_one_letter_code
_entity_poly.pdbx_strand_id
1 'polypeptide(L)'
;MMKLSKYKILFISPFSDKTFQIEFSKTTFIASCILLTVLTLSSILLLFLSSPIVKEYLRITAINNEIKQQKEIINNIDETIDEISIMKSYIDSIIGTNENHNLNEDKIRYLVTNNLPSHDPTNGLISREFNEDEKHLGMDIVNEESTPIFAVADAKVIFSDFSKDFGNFLILDHQNGYITHYYHNLENFSSKGDFVKKGDVIATMGNTGMSSGPHLHFEIWKDGKVINPKTFYKDFKLKSDKLSDDETAE
;
A
#
# COMPACT_ATOMS: atom_id res chain seq x y z
N MET A 1 -27.58 67.61 7.07
CA MET A 1 -26.47 67.24 6.19
C MET A 1 -25.22 67.01 7.03
N MET A 2 -24.85 65.77 7.27
CA MET A 2 -23.61 65.45 8.00
C MET A 2 -22.43 65.77 7.12
N LYS A 3 -21.55 66.69 7.59
CA LYS A 3 -20.29 67.05 6.94
C LYS A 3 -19.39 65.82 7.00
N LEU A 4 -19.21 65.14 5.88
CA LEU A 4 -18.26 64.02 5.77
C LEU A 4 -16.85 64.61 6.04
N SER A 5 -16.25 64.25 7.18
CA SER A 5 -14.87 64.65 7.49
C SER A 5 -13.92 63.93 6.51
N LYS A 6 -13.14 64.70 5.77
CA LYS A 6 -12.11 64.22 4.83
C LYS A 6 -10.77 64.27 5.52
N TYR A 7 -9.94 63.24 5.29
CA TYR A 7 -8.52 63.26 5.65
C TYR A 7 -7.71 63.68 4.42
N LYS A 8 -6.65 64.44 4.64
CA LYS A 8 -5.74 64.89 3.60
C LYS A 8 -4.31 64.40 3.93
N ILE A 9 -3.69 63.68 3.03
CA ILE A 9 -2.28 63.31 3.12
C ILE A 9 -1.53 64.24 2.17
N LEU A 10 -0.58 64.98 2.74
CA LEU A 10 0.27 65.90 1.98
C LEU A 10 1.66 65.25 1.79
N PHE A 11 2.06 65.07 0.57
CA PHE A 11 3.43 64.63 0.23
C PHE A 11 4.24 65.83 -0.14
N ILE A 12 5.26 66.15 0.68
CA ILE A 12 6.19 67.25 0.44
C ILE A 12 7.52 66.65 -0.01
N SER A 13 7.96 66.97 -1.22
CA SER A 13 9.26 66.52 -1.71
C SER A 13 10.35 67.44 -1.14
N PRO A 14 11.41 66.91 -0.54
CA PRO A 14 12.54 67.72 -0.06
C PRO A 14 13.39 68.29 -1.20
N PHE A 15 13.17 67.84 -2.44
CA PHE A 15 13.97 68.22 -3.60
C PHE A 15 13.19 68.97 -4.69
N SER A 16 11.92 69.34 -4.43
CA SER A 16 11.06 70.01 -5.42
C SER A 16 9.92 70.76 -4.69
N ASP A 17 9.60 71.96 -5.17
CA ASP A 17 8.48 72.75 -4.65
C ASP A 17 7.07 72.18 -4.98
N LYS A 18 7.01 70.98 -5.57
CA LYS A 18 5.74 70.36 -5.90
C LYS A 18 5.22 69.61 -4.71
N THR A 19 4.04 69.98 -4.21
CA THR A 19 3.28 69.25 -3.20
C THR A 19 2.19 68.44 -3.90
N PHE A 20 2.07 67.15 -3.53
CA PHE A 20 1.00 66.29 -3.99
C PHE A 20 0.08 65.98 -2.81
N GLN A 21 -1.22 66.24 -2.97
CA GLN A 21 -2.19 65.94 -1.90
C GLN A 21 -3.23 64.94 -2.37
N ILE A 22 -3.53 63.99 -1.51
CA ILE A 22 -4.56 62.99 -1.75
C ILE A 22 -5.64 63.17 -0.65
N GLU A 23 -6.90 63.32 -1.08
CA GLU A 23 -8.05 63.47 -0.15
C GLU A 23 -8.81 62.12 -0.08
N PHE A 24 -9.07 61.69 1.14
CA PHE A 24 -9.85 60.47 1.40
C PHE A 24 -11.06 60.79 2.26
N SER A 25 -12.19 60.12 2.01
CA SER A 25 -13.30 60.18 2.96
C SER A 25 -12.91 59.37 4.22
N LYS A 26 -13.51 59.73 5.37
CA LYS A 26 -13.26 58.96 6.59
C LYS A 26 -13.64 57.49 6.45
N THR A 27 -14.67 57.19 5.67
CA THR A 27 -15.14 55.82 5.43
C THR A 27 -14.15 55.04 4.56
N THR A 28 -13.58 55.65 3.49
CA THR A 28 -12.59 54.97 2.64
C THR A 28 -11.30 54.74 3.41
N PHE A 29 -10.88 55.66 4.29
CA PHE A 29 -9.68 55.45 5.10
C PHE A 29 -9.88 54.31 6.10
N ILE A 30 -11.00 54.25 6.81
CA ILE A 30 -11.32 53.13 7.74
C ILE A 30 -11.39 51.81 6.96
N ALA A 31 -12.03 51.78 5.79
CA ALA A 31 -12.15 50.56 4.98
C ALA A 31 -10.78 50.09 4.51
N SER A 32 -9.87 51.00 4.10
CA SER A 32 -8.51 50.62 3.70
C SER A 32 -7.65 50.08 4.86
N CYS A 33 -7.85 50.65 6.08
CA CYS A 33 -7.18 50.14 7.28
C CYS A 33 -7.68 48.74 7.64
N ILE A 34 -8.99 48.48 7.58
CA ILE A 34 -9.57 47.17 7.82
C ILE A 34 -9.07 46.15 6.76
N LEU A 35 -9.07 46.55 5.50
CA LEU A 35 -8.55 45.65 4.42
C LEU A 35 -7.09 45.29 4.68
N LEU A 36 -6.24 46.27 5.03
CA LEU A 36 -4.82 46.08 5.31
C LEU A 36 -4.64 45.08 6.51
N THR A 37 -5.41 45.30 7.59
CA THR A 37 -5.34 44.36 8.75
C THR A 37 -5.79 42.96 8.40
N VAL A 38 -6.82 42.78 7.58
CA VAL A 38 -7.28 41.47 7.13
C VAL A 38 -6.18 40.80 6.25
N LEU A 39 -5.57 41.54 5.33
CA LEU A 39 -4.48 41.02 4.49
C LEU A 39 -3.25 40.62 5.31
N THR A 40 -2.85 41.41 6.31
CA THR A 40 -1.72 41.05 7.18
C THR A 40 -2.02 39.84 8.03
N LEU A 41 -3.23 39.74 8.62
CA LEU A 41 -3.64 38.57 9.39
C LEU A 41 -3.70 37.30 8.51
N SER A 42 -4.22 37.41 7.28
CA SER A 42 -4.28 36.29 6.34
C SER A 42 -2.86 35.82 5.92
N SER A 43 -1.92 36.74 5.72
CA SER A 43 -0.53 36.38 5.39
C SER A 43 0.19 35.70 6.56
N ILE A 44 -0.03 36.15 7.78
CA ILE A 44 0.53 35.51 8.99
C ILE A 44 -0.07 34.11 9.17
N LEU A 45 -1.36 33.92 8.94
CA LEU A 45 -2.03 32.62 8.99
C LEU A 45 -1.47 31.66 7.93
N LEU A 46 -1.26 32.14 6.70
CA LEU A 46 -0.64 31.34 5.62
C LEU A 46 0.79 30.91 5.95
N LEU A 47 1.61 31.83 6.50
CA LEU A 47 2.97 31.51 6.95
C LEU A 47 2.95 30.47 8.08
N PHE A 48 2.01 30.59 9.02
CA PHE A 48 1.86 29.61 10.10
C PHE A 48 1.47 28.24 9.56
N LEU A 49 0.46 28.16 8.68
CA LEU A 49 0.00 26.89 8.08
C LEU A 49 1.06 26.25 7.16
N SER A 50 1.92 27.05 6.54
CA SER A 50 3.04 26.55 5.68
C SER A 50 4.27 26.13 6.49
N SER A 51 4.30 26.40 7.79
CA SER A 51 5.42 26.08 8.66
C SER A 51 5.70 24.57 8.65
N PRO A 52 6.96 24.13 8.49
CA PRO A 52 7.32 22.72 8.57
C PRO A 52 6.95 22.08 9.90
N ILE A 53 6.93 22.86 10.98
CA ILE A 53 6.54 22.41 12.32
C ILE A 53 5.05 22.01 12.36
N VAL A 54 4.17 22.81 11.76
CA VAL A 54 2.74 22.50 11.70
C VAL A 54 2.47 21.27 10.83
N LYS A 55 3.16 21.15 9.71
CA LYS A 55 3.05 19.96 8.84
C LYS A 55 3.49 18.69 9.55
N GLU A 56 4.59 18.74 10.27
CA GLU A 56 5.10 17.61 11.03
C GLU A 56 4.17 17.25 12.20
N TYR A 57 3.64 18.24 12.91
CA TYR A 57 2.64 18.01 13.94
C TYR A 57 1.36 17.32 13.40
N LEU A 58 0.85 17.78 12.25
CA LEU A 58 -0.32 17.16 11.60
C LEU A 58 -0.02 15.72 11.16
N ARG A 59 1.19 15.47 10.64
CA ARG A 59 1.65 14.14 10.26
C ARG A 59 1.73 13.21 11.47
N ILE A 60 2.34 13.65 12.56
CA ILE A 60 2.41 12.86 13.81
C ILE A 60 1.02 12.57 14.35
N THR A 61 0.10 13.54 14.32
CA THR A 61 -1.27 13.34 14.75
C THR A 61 -2.01 12.30 13.88
N ALA A 62 -1.82 12.34 12.56
CA ALA A 62 -2.39 11.36 11.64
C ALA A 62 -1.86 9.94 11.93
N ILE A 63 -0.53 9.79 12.10
CA ILE A 63 0.11 8.51 12.44
C ILE A 63 -0.39 7.99 13.80
N ASN A 64 -0.53 8.85 14.80
CA ASN A 64 -1.03 8.44 16.11
C ASN A 64 -2.49 7.95 16.06
N ASN A 65 -3.32 8.56 15.22
CA ASN A 65 -4.69 8.10 14.99
C ASN A 65 -4.72 6.73 14.29
N GLU A 66 -3.85 6.52 13.31
CA GLU A 66 -3.71 5.23 12.63
C GLU A 66 -3.23 4.14 13.60
N ILE A 67 -2.22 4.42 14.42
CA ILE A 67 -1.76 3.51 15.48
C ILE A 67 -2.89 3.17 16.46
N LYS A 68 -3.73 4.15 16.81
CA LYS A 68 -4.87 3.91 17.70
C LYS A 68 -5.90 2.98 17.07
N GLN A 69 -6.22 3.16 15.79
CA GLN A 69 -7.10 2.26 15.06
C GLN A 69 -6.52 0.84 14.95
N GLN A 70 -5.22 0.71 14.66
CA GLN A 70 -4.56 -0.58 14.60
C GLN A 70 -4.57 -1.29 15.97
N LYS A 71 -4.39 -0.58 17.07
CA LYS A 71 -4.49 -1.15 18.42
C LYS A 71 -5.90 -1.65 18.73
N GLU A 72 -6.92 -0.95 18.28
CA GLU A 72 -8.31 -1.38 18.46
C GLU A 72 -8.61 -2.66 17.68
N ILE A 73 -8.08 -2.76 16.45
CA ILE A 73 -8.17 -3.99 15.65
C ILE A 73 -7.43 -5.16 16.32
N ILE A 74 -6.24 -4.92 16.87
CA ILE A 74 -5.47 -5.95 17.59
C ILE A 74 -6.23 -6.44 18.82
N ASN A 75 -6.81 -5.54 19.62
CA ASN A 75 -7.60 -5.92 20.78
C ASN A 75 -8.83 -6.78 20.39
N ASN A 76 -9.51 -6.42 19.31
CA ASN A 76 -10.64 -7.21 18.79
C ASN A 76 -10.20 -8.60 18.29
N ILE A 77 -8.98 -8.71 17.75
CA ILE A 77 -8.39 -9.99 17.33
C ILE A 77 -8.08 -10.85 18.57
N ASP A 78 -7.51 -10.25 19.62
CA ASP A 78 -7.20 -10.97 20.87
C ASP A 78 -8.48 -11.50 21.52
N GLU A 79 -9.58 -10.73 21.57
CA GLU A 79 -10.88 -11.20 22.04
C GLU A 79 -11.41 -12.39 21.20
N THR A 80 -11.30 -12.32 19.87
CA THR A 80 -11.72 -13.42 18.99
C THR A 80 -10.84 -14.66 19.15
N ILE A 81 -9.56 -14.52 19.42
CA ILE A 81 -8.65 -15.64 19.70
C ILE A 81 -9.05 -16.34 21.02
N ASP A 82 -9.40 -15.55 22.04
CA ASP A 82 -9.86 -16.10 23.32
C ASP A 82 -11.19 -16.86 23.16
N GLU A 83 -12.16 -16.32 22.40
CA GLU A 83 -13.41 -17.01 22.08
C GLU A 83 -13.16 -18.31 21.30
N ILE A 84 -12.27 -18.30 20.33
CA ILE A 84 -11.89 -19.50 19.56
C ILE A 84 -11.20 -20.52 20.48
N SER A 85 -10.35 -20.10 21.41
CA SER A 85 -9.69 -20.99 22.37
C SER A 85 -10.68 -21.67 23.31
N ILE A 86 -11.68 -20.91 23.79
CA ILE A 86 -12.77 -21.43 24.62
C ILE A 86 -13.62 -22.42 23.82
N MET A 87 -13.98 -22.08 22.58
CA MET A 87 -14.76 -22.94 21.69
C MET A 87 -13.98 -24.24 21.36
N LYS A 88 -12.66 -24.14 21.14
CA LYS A 88 -11.79 -25.29 20.95
C LYS A 88 -11.76 -26.19 22.19
N SER A 89 -11.60 -25.63 23.39
CA SER A 89 -11.60 -26.40 24.64
C SER A 89 -12.95 -27.10 24.87
N TYR A 90 -14.05 -26.45 24.50
CA TYR A 90 -15.40 -27.04 24.56
C TYR A 90 -15.57 -28.20 23.55
N ILE A 91 -15.10 -28.02 22.31
CA ILE A 91 -15.08 -29.03 21.27
C ILE A 91 -14.19 -30.22 21.70
N ASP A 92 -13.00 -29.95 22.25
CA ASP A 92 -12.10 -31.00 22.76
C ASP A 92 -12.71 -31.75 23.94
N SER A 93 -13.53 -31.11 24.77
CA SER A 93 -14.26 -31.76 25.87
C SER A 93 -15.40 -32.64 25.37
N ILE A 94 -16.03 -32.32 24.26
CA ILE A 94 -17.11 -33.12 23.64
C ILE A 94 -16.51 -34.28 22.82
N ILE A 95 -15.40 -34.07 22.12
CA ILE A 95 -14.73 -35.06 21.27
C ILE A 95 -13.87 -36.02 22.10
N GLY A 96 -13.45 -35.64 23.29
CA GLY A 96 -12.58 -36.43 24.19
C GLY A 96 -13.18 -37.75 24.67
N THR A 97 -14.35 -38.17 24.17
CA THR A 97 -15.01 -39.45 24.48
C THR A 97 -15.14 -40.40 23.31
N ASN A 98 -14.71 -40.08 22.07
CA ASN A 98 -14.75 -41.05 20.97
C ASN A 98 -13.67 -40.82 19.90
N GLU A 99 -12.83 -41.80 19.75
CA GLU A 99 -12.08 -42.29 18.58
C GLU A 99 -12.15 -41.41 17.31
N ASN A 100 -11.26 -40.38 17.19
CA ASN A 100 -10.93 -39.79 15.90
C ASN A 100 -9.56 -39.08 15.92
N HIS A 101 -8.51 -39.80 16.34
CA HIS A 101 -7.11 -39.33 16.21
C HIS A 101 -6.73 -39.11 14.73
N ASN A 102 -7.33 -39.89 13.80
CA ASN A 102 -6.98 -39.82 12.37
C ASN A 102 -7.52 -38.58 11.64
N LEU A 103 -8.72 -38.08 12.01
CA LEU A 103 -9.31 -36.91 11.36
C LEU A 103 -8.56 -35.59 11.65
N ASN A 104 -7.92 -35.48 12.82
CA ASN A 104 -7.13 -34.32 13.17
C ASN A 104 -5.76 -34.34 12.47
N GLU A 105 -5.10 -35.46 12.35
CA GLU A 105 -3.83 -35.60 11.65
C GLU A 105 -3.97 -35.33 10.15
N ASP A 106 -5.00 -35.89 9.50
CA ASP A 106 -5.26 -35.65 8.08
C ASP A 106 -5.65 -34.22 7.79
N LYS A 107 -6.42 -33.57 8.67
CA LYS A 107 -6.77 -32.14 8.53
C LYS A 107 -5.58 -31.22 8.77
N ILE A 108 -4.76 -31.53 9.78
CA ILE A 108 -3.50 -30.80 10.04
C ILE A 108 -2.55 -31.00 8.86
N ARG A 109 -2.40 -32.21 8.36
CA ARG A 109 -1.56 -32.52 7.21
C ARG A 109 -2.05 -31.77 5.96
N TYR A 110 -3.38 -31.76 5.70
CA TYR A 110 -3.96 -30.98 4.60
C TYR A 110 -3.64 -29.50 4.72
N LEU A 111 -3.85 -28.90 5.89
CA LEU A 111 -3.56 -27.48 6.13
C LEU A 111 -2.07 -27.15 5.98
N VAL A 112 -1.20 -28.02 6.47
CA VAL A 112 0.26 -27.82 6.35
C VAL A 112 0.73 -27.96 4.91
N THR A 113 0.17 -28.90 4.14
CA THR A 113 0.61 -29.17 2.76
C THR A 113 0.00 -28.18 1.75
N ASN A 114 -1.26 -27.78 1.93
CA ASN A 114 -1.94 -26.94 0.95
C ASN A 114 -1.74 -25.45 1.17
N ASN A 115 -1.45 -25.03 2.40
CA ASN A 115 -1.16 -23.63 2.72
C ASN A 115 0.33 -23.26 2.54
N LEU A 116 1.21 -24.24 2.25
CA LEU A 116 2.61 -23.96 1.93
C LEU A 116 2.73 -23.54 0.46
N PRO A 117 3.37 -22.38 0.16
CA PRO A 117 3.65 -21.99 -1.21
C PRO A 117 4.46 -23.06 -1.95
N SER A 118 3.84 -23.72 -2.93
CA SER A 118 4.45 -24.87 -3.61
C SER A 118 3.94 -25.08 -5.03
N HIS A 119 2.99 -24.26 -5.50
CA HIS A 119 2.58 -24.19 -6.89
C HIS A 119 3.31 -23.04 -7.58
N ASP A 120 3.71 -23.21 -8.83
CA ASP A 120 4.33 -22.14 -9.59
C ASP A 120 3.38 -20.95 -9.74
N PRO A 121 3.83 -19.71 -9.48
CA PRO A 121 2.97 -18.53 -9.55
C PRO A 121 2.52 -18.20 -10.98
N THR A 122 3.33 -18.58 -11.98
CA THR A 122 3.02 -18.42 -13.41
C THR A 122 4.00 -19.25 -14.23
N ASN A 123 3.75 -19.39 -15.54
CA ASN A 123 4.73 -19.91 -16.47
C ASN A 123 5.61 -18.77 -16.98
N GLY A 124 6.92 -19.01 -17.12
CA GLY A 124 7.82 -18.00 -17.67
C GLY A 124 9.29 -18.24 -17.33
N LEU A 125 10.09 -17.21 -17.55
CA LEU A 125 11.53 -17.20 -17.28
C LEU A 125 11.84 -16.13 -16.25
N ILE A 126 12.72 -16.42 -15.29
CA ILE A 126 13.21 -15.41 -14.35
C ILE A 126 14.05 -14.39 -15.11
N SER A 127 13.64 -13.13 -15.11
CA SER A 127 14.40 -12.02 -15.67
C SER A 127 15.21 -11.28 -14.61
N ARG A 128 14.74 -11.29 -13.35
CA ARG A 128 15.43 -10.68 -12.22
C ARG A 128 15.16 -11.48 -10.96
N GLU A 129 16.22 -11.82 -10.24
CA GLU A 129 16.15 -12.57 -8.99
C GLU A 129 15.95 -11.63 -7.79
N PHE A 130 15.56 -12.21 -6.67
CA PHE A 130 15.54 -11.57 -5.37
C PHE A 130 16.92 -11.04 -5.00
N ASN A 131 17.00 -9.76 -4.58
CA ASN A 131 18.24 -9.11 -4.17
C ASN A 131 17.94 -8.02 -3.14
N GLU A 132 18.22 -8.28 -1.87
CA GLU A 132 17.99 -7.31 -0.78
C GLU A 132 18.87 -6.06 -0.90
N ASP A 133 20.11 -6.20 -1.38
CA ASP A 133 21.05 -5.07 -1.51
C ASP A 133 20.56 -4.06 -2.56
N GLU A 134 19.89 -4.54 -3.60
CA GLU A 134 19.24 -3.72 -4.63
C GLU A 134 17.80 -3.33 -4.28
N LYS A 135 17.30 -3.73 -3.11
CA LYS A 135 15.90 -3.55 -2.69
C LYS A 135 14.89 -4.20 -3.64
N HIS A 136 15.29 -5.25 -4.34
CA HIS A 136 14.40 -6.09 -5.15
C HIS A 136 13.90 -7.24 -4.29
N LEU A 137 12.73 -7.07 -3.68
CA LEU A 137 12.20 -7.97 -2.63
C LEU A 137 11.43 -9.18 -3.19
N GLY A 138 11.48 -9.37 -4.51
CA GLY A 138 10.74 -10.43 -5.20
C GLY A 138 11.55 -11.09 -6.31
N MET A 139 10.85 -11.81 -7.12
CA MET A 139 11.34 -12.46 -8.33
C MET A 139 10.49 -11.98 -9.51
N ASP A 140 11.15 -11.48 -10.56
CA ASP A 140 10.47 -11.07 -11.78
C ASP A 140 10.46 -12.22 -12.78
N ILE A 141 9.25 -12.64 -13.17
CA ILE A 141 9.02 -13.73 -14.13
C ILE A 141 8.41 -13.13 -15.39
N VAL A 142 9.08 -13.23 -16.51
CA VAL A 142 8.65 -12.69 -17.81
C VAL A 142 7.97 -13.75 -18.65
N ASN A 143 6.88 -13.35 -19.30
CA ASN A 143 6.19 -14.09 -20.36
C ASN A 143 5.34 -13.11 -21.18
N GLU A 144 4.50 -13.64 -22.06
CA GLU A 144 3.53 -12.85 -22.82
C GLU A 144 2.47 -12.24 -21.90
N GLU A 145 1.99 -11.05 -22.27
CA GLU A 145 0.85 -10.43 -21.61
C GLU A 145 -0.36 -11.38 -21.64
N SER A 146 -1.19 -11.34 -20.59
CA SER A 146 -2.33 -12.26 -20.38
C SER A 146 -1.93 -13.70 -19.98
N THR A 147 -0.66 -14.02 -19.77
CA THR A 147 -0.27 -15.31 -19.19
C THR A 147 -0.95 -15.49 -17.82
N PRO A 148 -1.56 -16.66 -17.53
CA PRO A 148 -2.22 -16.91 -16.26
C PRO A 148 -1.28 -16.82 -15.07
N ILE A 149 -1.78 -16.22 -13.98
CA ILE A 149 -1.13 -16.17 -12.67
C ILE A 149 -1.96 -17.01 -11.70
N PHE A 150 -1.28 -17.88 -10.95
CA PHE A 150 -1.90 -18.89 -10.09
C PHE A 150 -1.67 -18.60 -8.61
N ALA A 151 -2.62 -18.99 -7.77
CA ALA A 151 -2.42 -19.04 -6.34
C ALA A 151 -1.43 -20.18 -5.99
N VAL A 152 -0.32 -19.81 -5.34
CA VAL A 152 0.77 -20.78 -5.02
C VAL A 152 0.41 -21.76 -3.90
N ALA A 153 -0.63 -21.47 -3.13
CA ALA A 153 -1.19 -22.28 -2.06
C ALA A 153 -2.63 -21.85 -1.79
N ASP A 154 -3.37 -22.62 -0.99
CA ASP A 154 -4.69 -22.21 -0.48
C ASP A 154 -4.54 -20.91 0.31
N ALA A 155 -5.43 -19.93 0.08
CA ALA A 155 -5.30 -18.60 0.68
C ALA A 155 -6.61 -17.85 0.76
N LYS A 156 -6.60 -16.79 1.59
CA LYS A 156 -7.58 -15.72 1.56
C LYS A 156 -6.97 -14.49 0.88
N VAL A 157 -7.71 -13.89 -0.05
CA VAL A 157 -7.31 -12.61 -0.67
C VAL A 157 -7.49 -11.49 0.34
N ILE A 158 -6.40 -10.87 0.79
CA ILE A 158 -6.43 -9.75 1.73
C ILE A 158 -6.39 -8.39 1.03
N PHE A 159 -5.80 -8.32 -0.17
CA PHE A 159 -5.84 -7.15 -1.05
C PHE A 159 -6.03 -7.57 -2.51
N SER A 160 -6.86 -6.83 -3.23
CA SER A 160 -7.02 -6.85 -4.69
C SER A 160 -7.33 -5.41 -5.09
N ASP A 161 -6.36 -4.69 -5.62
CA ASP A 161 -6.45 -3.25 -5.84
C ASP A 161 -5.47 -2.79 -6.93
N PHE A 162 -5.43 -1.49 -7.17
CA PHE A 162 -4.51 -0.81 -8.07
C PHE A 162 -3.69 0.25 -7.33
N SER A 163 -2.40 0.31 -7.61
CA SER A 163 -1.54 1.40 -7.19
C SER A 163 -0.68 1.90 -8.36
N LYS A 164 -0.19 3.15 -8.26
CA LYS A 164 0.67 3.72 -9.29
C LYS A 164 2.00 2.96 -9.43
N ASP A 165 2.53 2.43 -8.33
CA ASP A 165 3.83 1.77 -8.30
C ASP A 165 3.70 0.29 -8.69
N PHE A 166 2.74 -0.43 -8.10
CA PHE A 166 2.57 -1.87 -8.27
C PHE A 166 1.60 -2.27 -9.39
N GLY A 167 0.89 -1.31 -9.98
CA GLY A 167 -0.17 -1.60 -10.96
C GLY A 167 -1.36 -2.30 -10.31
N ASN A 168 -2.06 -3.16 -11.04
CA ASN A 168 -3.01 -4.08 -10.46
C ASN A 168 -2.26 -5.13 -9.65
N PHE A 169 -2.69 -5.37 -8.42
CA PHE A 169 -1.98 -6.28 -7.53
C PHE A 169 -2.93 -7.11 -6.66
N LEU A 170 -2.44 -8.28 -6.27
CA LEU A 170 -3.06 -9.17 -5.30
C LEU A 170 -2.12 -9.46 -4.15
N ILE A 171 -2.66 -9.55 -2.93
CA ILE A 171 -1.95 -10.06 -1.77
C ILE A 171 -2.80 -11.16 -1.14
N LEU A 172 -2.19 -12.32 -0.97
CA LEU A 172 -2.82 -13.54 -0.44
C LEU A 172 -2.24 -13.90 0.92
N ASP A 173 -3.12 -14.18 1.89
CA ASP A 173 -2.76 -14.73 3.21
C ASP A 173 -3.05 -16.24 3.24
N HIS A 174 -2.01 -17.04 3.44
CA HIS A 174 -2.08 -18.50 3.49
C HIS A 174 -2.37 -19.05 4.90
N GLN A 175 -2.70 -18.16 5.86
CA GLN A 175 -3.13 -18.50 7.23
C GLN A 175 -2.14 -19.36 8.05
N ASN A 176 -0.88 -19.39 7.66
CA ASN A 176 0.20 -20.12 8.31
C ASN A 176 1.47 -19.25 8.48
N GLY A 177 1.29 -17.91 8.43
CA GLY A 177 2.36 -16.92 8.47
C GLY A 177 3.00 -16.63 7.12
N TYR A 178 2.61 -17.33 6.04
CA TYR A 178 3.01 -16.98 4.67
C TYR A 178 2.02 -16.00 4.06
N ILE A 179 2.57 -14.96 3.41
CA ILE A 179 1.84 -13.99 2.59
C ILE A 179 2.54 -13.94 1.24
N THR A 180 1.79 -13.90 0.15
CA THR A 180 2.34 -13.76 -1.20
C THR A 180 1.77 -12.55 -1.91
N HIS A 181 2.64 -11.86 -2.67
CA HIS A 181 2.29 -10.66 -3.40
C HIS A 181 2.49 -10.90 -4.89
N TYR A 182 1.55 -10.40 -5.68
CA TYR A 182 1.51 -10.52 -7.14
C TYR A 182 1.28 -9.14 -7.72
N TYR A 183 2.29 -8.56 -8.39
CA TYR A 183 2.27 -7.19 -8.90
C TYR A 183 2.33 -7.14 -10.42
N HIS A 184 1.98 -5.98 -10.97
CA HIS A 184 1.96 -5.64 -12.40
C HIS A 184 0.96 -6.44 -13.22
N ASN A 185 -0.09 -6.96 -12.58
CA ASN A 185 -1.13 -7.75 -13.23
C ASN A 185 -1.85 -6.92 -14.30
N LEU A 186 -2.31 -7.58 -15.37
CA LEU A 186 -3.22 -6.98 -16.34
C LEU A 186 -4.61 -6.84 -15.73
N GLU A 187 -5.12 -7.94 -15.16
CA GLU A 187 -6.43 -8.03 -14.55
C GLU A 187 -6.40 -8.98 -13.36
N ASN A 188 -7.06 -8.61 -12.27
CA ASN A 188 -7.27 -9.46 -11.09
C ASN A 188 -8.64 -10.14 -11.21
N PHE A 189 -8.71 -11.46 -11.10
CA PHE A 189 -9.95 -12.23 -11.13
C PHE A 189 -10.54 -12.48 -9.74
N SER A 190 -9.71 -12.36 -8.70
CA SER A 190 -10.12 -12.54 -7.31
C SER A 190 -10.24 -11.20 -6.60
N SER A 191 -11.25 -11.07 -5.75
CA SER A 191 -11.55 -9.87 -4.96
C SER A 191 -11.14 -10.04 -3.50
N LYS A 192 -10.92 -8.92 -2.80
CA LYS A 192 -10.65 -8.93 -1.35
C LYS A 192 -11.75 -9.69 -0.60
N GLY A 193 -11.34 -10.65 0.23
CA GLY A 193 -12.21 -11.50 1.03
C GLY A 193 -12.45 -12.89 0.44
N ASP A 194 -12.16 -13.09 -0.86
CA ASP A 194 -12.32 -14.39 -1.52
C ASP A 194 -11.33 -15.42 -0.96
N PHE A 195 -11.76 -16.69 -0.99
CA PHE A 195 -10.90 -17.84 -0.74
C PHE A 195 -10.54 -18.50 -2.07
N VAL A 196 -9.25 -18.67 -2.29
CA VAL A 196 -8.68 -19.31 -3.49
C VAL A 196 -7.97 -20.60 -3.11
N LYS A 197 -8.00 -21.55 -4.01
CA LYS A 197 -7.30 -22.82 -3.88
C LYS A 197 -5.94 -22.74 -4.58
N LYS A 198 -5.00 -23.53 -4.09
CA LYS A 198 -3.73 -23.77 -4.76
C LYS A 198 -3.95 -24.17 -6.22
N GLY A 199 -3.34 -23.42 -7.15
CA GLY A 199 -3.47 -23.63 -8.59
C GLY A 199 -4.64 -22.93 -9.25
N ASP A 200 -5.51 -22.22 -8.50
CA ASP A 200 -6.55 -21.39 -9.09
C ASP A 200 -5.92 -20.23 -9.86
N VAL A 201 -6.49 -19.89 -11.01
CA VAL A 201 -6.12 -18.68 -11.77
C VAL A 201 -6.70 -17.46 -11.04
N ILE A 202 -5.83 -16.62 -10.50
CA ILE A 202 -6.21 -15.44 -9.70
C ILE A 202 -6.07 -14.11 -10.44
N ALA A 203 -5.20 -14.08 -11.46
CA ALA A 203 -4.92 -12.89 -12.27
C ALA A 203 -4.32 -13.28 -13.62
N THR A 204 -4.04 -12.28 -14.46
CA THR A 204 -3.20 -12.43 -15.66
C THR A 204 -2.02 -11.48 -15.62
N MET A 205 -0.90 -11.93 -16.19
CA MET A 205 0.33 -11.14 -16.32
C MET A 205 0.09 -9.89 -17.16
N GLY A 206 0.59 -8.76 -16.70
CA GLY A 206 0.46 -7.48 -17.39
C GLY A 206 1.74 -6.67 -17.35
N ASN A 207 1.56 -5.37 -17.63
CA ASN A 207 2.63 -4.36 -17.61
C ASN A 207 2.09 -3.08 -16.95
N THR A 208 1.28 -3.23 -15.88
CA THR A 208 0.65 -2.12 -15.20
C THR A 208 1.52 -1.56 -14.07
N GLY A 209 1.33 -0.27 -13.71
CA GLY A 209 2.15 0.40 -12.70
C GLY A 209 3.54 0.78 -13.21
N MET A 210 4.54 0.78 -12.33
CA MET A 210 5.95 1.06 -12.68
C MET A 210 6.62 -0.21 -13.19
N SER A 211 6.35 -0.56 -14.43
CA SER A 211 6.87 -1.75 -15.11
C SER A 211 7.48 -1.38 -16.46
N SER A 212 8.53 -2.09 -16.88
CA SER A 212 9.23 -1.87 -18.15
C SER A 212 8.82 -2.82 -19.29
N GLY A 213 7.98 -3.81 -18.97
CA GLY A 213 7.51 -4.81 -19.93
C GLY A 213 6.66 -5.87 -19.22
N PRO A 214 5.94 -6.74 -19.96
CA PRO A 214 5.10 -7.76 -19.34
C PRO A 214 5.91 -8.70 -18.43
N HIS A 215 5.58 -8.73 -17.14
CA HIS A 215 6.15 -9.64 -16.17
C HIS A 215 5.26 -9.71 -14.90
N LEU A 216 5.44 -10.76 -14.13
CA LEU A 216 4.96 -10.88 -12.77
C LEU A 216 6.11 -10.54 -11.81
N HIS A 217 5.97 -9.53 -10.97
CA HIS A 217 6.80 -9.37 -9.80
C HIS A 217 6.15 -10.14 -8.64
N PHE A 218 6.84 -11.15 -8.12
CA PHE A 218 6.32 -12.08 -7.14
C PHE A 218 7.16 -12.08 -5.87
N GLU A 219 6.50 -11.86 -4.71
CA GLU A 219 7.16 -11.87 -3.40
C GLU A 219 6.56 -12.93 -2.49
N ILE A 220 7.38 -13.50 -1.62
CA ILE A 220 6.96 -14.38 -0.51
C ILE A 220 7.44 -13.76 0.80
N TRP A 221 6.52 -13.64 1.74
CA TRP A 221 6.77 -13.17 3.10
C TRP A 221 6.46 -14.28 4.08
N LYS A 222 7.28 -14.43 5.14
CA LYS A 222 7.07 -15.36 6.24
C LYS A 222 7.22 -14.63 7.56
N ASP A 223 6.16 -14.63 8.38
CA ASP A 223 6.14 -13.98 9.69
C ASP A 223 6.66 -12.53 9.65
N GLY A 224 6.21 -11.76 8.62
CA GLY A 224 6.57 -10.35 8.40
C GLY A 224 7.97 -10.12 7.83
N LYS A 225 8.69 -11.15 7.40
CA LYS A 225 9.99 -11.05 6.73
C LYS A 225 9.90 -11.56 5.31
N VAL A 226 10.45 -10.79 4.37
CA VAL A 226 10.57 -11.24 2.99
C VAL A 226 11.58 -12.39 2.89
N ILE A 227 11.28 -13.35 2.05
CA ILE A 227 12.15 -14.49 1.77
C ILE A 227 12.33 -14.67 0.27
N ASN A 228 13.48 -15.20 -0.13
CA ASN A 228 13.79 -15.44 -1.54
C ASN A 228 12.83 -16.48 -2.14
N PRO A 229 11.97 -16.11 -3.12
CA PRO A 229 11.00 -17.04 -3.71
C PRO A 229 11.67 -18.26 -4.39
N LYS A 230 12.88 -18.11 -4.90
CA LYS A 230 13.64 -19.20 -5.56
C LYS A 230 13.87 -20.40 -4.63
N THR A 231 13.80 -20.23 -3.31
CA THR A 231 13.89 -21.35 -2.36
C THR A 231 12.75 -22.36 -2.52
N PHE A 232 11.60 -21.92 -3.03
CA PHE A 232 10.41 -22.74 -3.29
C PHE A 232 10.34 -23.25 -4.74
N TYR A 233 10.97 -22.55 -5.69
CA TYR A 233 10.82 -22.76 -7.13
C TYR A 233 12.18 -23.02 -7.79
N LYS A 234 12.81 -24.16 -7.47
CA LYS A 234 14.16 -24.51 -7.94
C LYS A 234 14.25 -24.79 -9.44
N ASP A 235 13.11 -25.13 -10.07
CA ASP A 235 13.04 -25.52 -11.46
C ASP A 235 12.78 -24.36 -12.44
N PHE A 236 12.58 -23.13 -11.92
CA PHE A 236 12.48 -21.95 -12.78
C PHE A 236 13.83 -21.62 -13.42
N LYS A 237 13.90 -21.69 -14.73
CA LYS A 237 15.11 -21.37 -15.49
C LYS A 237 15.34 -19.86 -15.59
N LEU A 238 16.59 -19.44 -15.48
CA LEU A 238 17.01 -18.08 -15.82
C LEU A 238 16.88 -17.85 -17.34
N LYS A 239 16.58 -16.61 -17.74
CA LYS A 239 16.50 -16.23 -19.17
C LYS A 239 17.83 -16.46 -19.89
N SER A 240 18.97 -16.37 -19.20
CA SER A 240 20.31 -16.65 -19.74
C SER A 240 20.51 -18.11 -20.10
N ASP A 241 19.85 -19.03 -19.41
CA ASP A 241 20.08 -20.48 -19.66
C ASP A 241 19.42 -20.95 -20.96
N LYS A 242 18.40 -20.24 -21.45
CA LYS A 242 17.73 -20.60 -22.71
C LYS A 242 18.51 -20.20 -23.96
N LEU A 243 19.39 -19.19 -23.86
CA LEU A 243 20.25 -18.76 -24.97
C LEU A 243 21.42 -19.75 -25.22
N SER A 244 21.82 -20.53 -24.18
CA SER A 244 22.86 -21.52 -24.30
C SER A 244 22.38 -22.88 -24.85
N ASP A 245 21.09 -23.20 -24.67
CA ASP A 245 20.49 -24.46 -25.16
C ASP A 245 20.16 -24.39 -26.68
N ASP A 246 19.89 -23.17 -27.21
CA ASP A 246 19.60 -22.97 -28.65
C ASP A 246 20.90 -22.87 -29.52
N GLU A 247 22.07 -22.51 -28.94
CA GLU A 247 23.35 -22.45 -29.68
C GLU A 247 24.05 -23.82 -29.82
N THR A 248 23.57 -24.85 -29.11
CA THR A 248 24.14 -26.21 -29.20
C THR A 248 23.34 -27.17 -30.09
N ALA A 249 22.30 -26.67 -30.78
CA ALA A 249 21.39 -27.45 -31.63
C ALA A 249 21.56 -27.22 -33.15
N GLU A 250 22.70 -26.61 -33.60
CA GLU A 250 23.08 -26.54 -35.03
C GLU A 250 24.24 -27.50 -35.37
#